data_0743c7b32128b85cf5908bef88f232c4
#
_entry.id   0743c7b32128b85cf5908bef88f232c4
#
_cell.length_a   1.000
_cell.length_b   1.000
_cell.length_c   1.000
_cell.angle_alpha   90.00
_cell.angle_beta   90.00
_cell.angle_gamma   90.00
#
_symmetry.space_group_name_H-M   'P 1'
#
loop_
_entity.id
_entity.type
_entity.pdbx_description
1 polymer ?
#
loop_
_entity_poly.entity_id
_entity_poly.type
_entity_poly.pdbx_seq_one_letter_code
_entity_poly.pdbx_strand_id
1 'polypeptide(L)'
;MARLVYLLNQSLDGYVDHTAFEPDPALFRHFIDDVKSLAASVYGRRMYEVMRYWDDDRPEWDEAQRDYAAAWRAQHKWVVSRTLSCVGPNATLVSDDVKATVRKLKERHDGVIEISGPELAASMSDLVDEYRLYIHPVVIGGGKPFFAGHRPPLRLVASDRIGTSVIILTYVPA
;
A
#
# COMPACT_ATOMS: atom_id res chain seq x y z
N MET A 1 18.12 -1.25 -8.62
CA MET A 1 17.21 -0.11 -8.36
C MET A 1 15.82 -0.63 -8.10
N ALA A 2 15.22 -0.24 -6.98
CA ALA A 2 13.91 -0.74 -6.58
C ALA A 2 12.78 -0.23 -7.48
N ARG A 3 11.71 -1.02 -7.61
CA ARG A 3 10.45 -0.61 -8.25
C ARG A 3 9.53 0.03 -7.23
N LEU A 4 8.92 1.14 -7.58
CA LEU A 4 7.86 1.76 -6.81
C LEU A 4 6.51 1.19 -7.24
N VAL A 5 5.83 0.51 -6.33
CA VAL A 5 4.56 -0.18 -6.60
C VAL A 5 3.44 0.47 -5.82
N TYR A 6 2.43 0.96 -6.52
CA TYR A 6 1.20 1.42 -5.89
C TYR A 6 0.22 0.26 -5.82
N LEU A 7 -0.13 -0.13 -4.60
CA LEU A 7 -1.03 -1.24 -4.35
C LEU A 7 -2.06 -0.88 -3.27
N LEU A 8 -3.32 -1.22 -3.51
CA LEU A 8 -4.40 -1.11 -2.52
C LEU A 8 -5.54 -2.08 -2.86
N ASN A 9 -6.29 -2.43 -1.81
CA ASN A 9 -7.62 -3.00 -1.95
C ASN A 9 -8.59 -1.96 -2.50
N GLN A 10 -9.46 -2.39 -3.42
CA GLN A 10 -10.54 -1.55 -3.93
C GLN A 10 -11.82 -2.34 -4.14
N SER A 11 -12.94 -1.64 -4.13
CA SER A 11 -14.23 -2.18 -4.55
C SER A 11 -14.28 -2.42 -6.06
N LEU A 12 -15.28 -3.17 -6.51
CA LEU A 12 -15.52 -3.42 -7.92
C LEU A 12 -15.73 -2.12 -8.72
N ASP A 13 -16.30 -1.10 -8.09
CA ASP A 13 -16.53 0.23 -8.67
C ASP A 13 -15.39 1.24 -8.39
N GLY A 14 -14.24 0.76 -7.89
CA GLY A 14 -12.97 1.51 -7.90
C GLY A 14 -12.71 2.40 -6.68
N TYR A 15 -13.38 2.17 -5.55
CA TYR A 15 -13.16 2.95 -4.33
C TYR A 15 -12.34 2.20 -3.28
N VAL A 16 -11.53 2.92 -2.52
CA VAL A 16 -10.70 2.40 -1.43
C VAL A 16 -11.30 2.79 -0.08
N ASP A 17 -11.70 1.78 0.69
CA ASP A 17 -12.18 1.93 2.05
C ASP A 17 -11.82 0.65 2.83
N HIS A 18 -10.87 0.76 3.76
CA HIS A 18 -10.38 -0.40 4.50
C HIS A 18 -11.46 -1.07 5.37
N THR A 19 -12.56 -0.38 5.67
CA THR A 19 -13.68 -0.93 6.45
C THR A 19 -14.68 -1.72 5.61
N ALA A 20 -14.61 -1.61 4.28
CA ALA A 20 -15.54 -2.26 3.37
C ALA A 20 -15.10 -3.67 2.94
N PHE A 21 -13.89 -4.08 3.27
CA PHE A 21 -13.30 -5.33 2.81
C PHE A 21 -13.04 -6.28 3.97
N GLU A 22 -13.50 -7.52 3.81
CA GLU A 22 -13.15 -8.62 4.70
C GLU A 22 -12.12 -9.51 3.96
N PRO A 23 -10.84 -9.46 4.34
CA PRO A 23 -9.84 -10.30 3.72
C PRO A 23 -10.07 -11.75 4.10
N ASP A 24 -10.13 -12.63 3.12
CA ASP A 24 -10.10 -14.06 3.40
C ASP A 24 -8.70 -14.49 3.90
N PRO A 25 -8.56 -15.67 4.54
CA PRO A 25 -7.29 -16.12 5.09
C PRO A 25 -6.16 -16.23 4.05
N ALA A 26 -6.47 -16.60 2.80
CA ALA A 26 -5.49 -16.73 1.73
C ALA A 26 -4.97 -15.34 1.31
N LEU A 27 -5.87 -14.36 1.16
CA LEU A 27 -5.50 -12.99 0.86
C LEU A 27 -4.67 -12.37 2.00
N PHE A 28 -5.06 -12.63 3.25
CA PHE A 28 -4.32 -12.10 4.40
C PHE A 28 -2.91 -12.69 4.49
N ARG A 29 -2.75 -14.00 4.23
CA ARG A 29 -1.42 -14.63 4.14
C ARG A 29 -0.58 -14.02 3.02
N HIS A 30 -1.17 -13.76 1.87
CA HIS A 30 -0.50 -13.07 0.76
C HIS A 30 0.03 -11.69 1.19
N PHE A 31 -0.75 -10.89 1.91
CA PHE A 31 -0.28 -9.60 2.42
C PHE A 31 0.85 -9.73 3.45
N ILE A 32 0.84 -10.77 4.28
CA ILE A 32 1.96 -11.04 5.20
C ILE A 32 3.26 -11.28 4.41
N ASP A 33 3.19 -12.10 3.37
CA ASP A 33 4.35 -12.43 2.54
C ASP A 33 4.81 -11.20 1.73
N ASP A 34 3.88 -10.42 1.20
CA ASP A 34 4.18 -9.16 0.52
C ASP A 34 4.94 -8.20 1.45
N VAL A 35 4.41 -7.90 2.65
CA VAL A 35 5.06 -6.99 3.60
C VAL A 35 6.45 -7.48 3.99
N LYS A 36 6.65 -8.77 4.19
CA LYS A 36 7.97 -9.35 4.48
C LYS A 36 8.97 -9.17 3.35
N SER A 37 8.50 -9.08 2.11
CA SER A 37 9.33 -8.96 0.90
C SER A 37 9.67 -7.52 0.53
N LEU A 38 9.00 -6.53 1.12
CA LEU A 38 9.21 -5.13 0.77
C LEU A 38 10.59 -4.62 1.21
N ALA A 39 11.21 -3.83 0.35
CA ALA A 39 12.43 -3.10 0.68
C ALA A 39 12.15 -1.85 1.55
N ALA A 40 11.00 -1.21 1.33
CA ALA A 40 10.51 -0.08 2.12
C ALA A 40 9.02 0.17 1.86
N SER A 41 8.37 0.91 2.76
CA SER A 41 6.99 1.38 2.58
C SER A 41 6.91 2.90 2.68
N VAL A 42 6.18 3.52 1.76
CA VAL A 42 5.93 4.96 1.73
C VAL A 42 4.43 5.19 1.92
N TYR A 43 4.05 5.77 3.03
CA TYR A 43 2.66 6.00 3.40
C TYR A 43 2.28 7.47 3.38
N GLY A 44 1.11 7.78 2.84
CA GLY A 44 0.44 9.03 3.16
C GLY A 44 -0.05 9.04 4.62
N ARG A 45 -0.27 10.22 5.19
CA ARG A 45 -0.68 10.40 6.58
C ARG A 45 -1.84 9.48 6.99
N ARG A 46 -2.95 9.52 6.24
CA ARG A 46 -4.16 8.75 6.59
C ARG A 46 -3.90 7.24 6.57
N MET A 47 -3.17 6.76 5.57
CA MET A 47 -2.81 5.35 5.48
C MET A 47 -1.94 4.94 6.68
N TYR A 48 -0.96 5.77 7.03
CA TYR A 48 -0.12 5.52 8.21
C TYR A 48 -0.96 5.48 9.50
N GLU A 49 -1.88 6.43 9.69
CA GLU A 49 -2.76 6.47 10.86
C GLU A 49 -3.62 5.19 10.98
N VAL A 50 -4.10 4.65 9.87
CA VAL A 50 -4.83 3.36 9.85
C VAL A 50 -3.90 2.20 10.20
N MET A 51 -2.71 2.16 9.61
CA MET A 51 -1.76 1.05 9.76
C MET A 51 -1.11 1.00 11.15
N ARG A 52 -1.10 2.09 11.89
CA ARG A 52 -0.65 2.11 13.29
C ARG A 52 -1.45 1.20 14.21
N TYR A 53 -2.57 0.69 13.77
CA TYR A 53 -3.28 -0.41 14.44
C TYR A 53 -2.35 -1.59 14.77
N TRP A 54 -1.30 -1.81 13.97
CA TRP A 54 -0.35 -2.90 14.11
C TRP A 54 0.85 -2.59 15.00
N ASP A 55 0.97 -1.35 15.52
CA ASP A 55 2.09 -0.95 16.40
C ASP A 55 2.09 -1.69 17.74
N ASP A 56 0.91 -1.93 18.32
CA ASP A 56 0.73 -2.51 19.64
C ASP A 56 0.07 -3.89 19.58
N ASP A 57 0.55 -4.83 20.39
CA ASP A 57 -0.05 -6.16 20.49
C ASP A 57 -1.47 -6.09 21.06
N ARG A 58 -2.34 -6.96 20.54
CA ARG A 58 -3.72 -7.09 20.98
C ARG A 58 -4.00 -8.53 21.40
N PRO A 59 -4.62 -8.75 22.59
CA PRO A 59 -4.89 -10.09 23.10
C PRO A 59 -5.76 -10.94 22.17
N GLU A 60 -6.69 -10.29 21.46
CA GLU A 60 -7.66 -10.93 20.57
C GLU A 60 -7.07 -11.40 19.24
N TRP A 61 -5.84 -11.01 18.90
CA TRP A 61 -5.23 -11.41 17.61
C TRP A 61 -4.97 -12.92 17.54
N ASP A 62 -5.27 -13.47 16.37
CA ASP A 62 -4.83 -14.80 15.98
C ASP A 62 -3.34 -14.83 15.57
N GLU A 63 -2.86 -15.99 15.17
CA GLU A 63 -1.46 -16.17 14.76
C GLU A 63 -1.13 -15.37 13.49
N ALA A 64 -2.02 -15.36 12.50
CA ALA A 64 -1.81 -14.63 11.26
C ALA A 64 -1.75 -13.11 11.48
N GLN A 65 -2.59 -12.58 12.36
CA GLN A 65 -2.57 -11.17 12.73
C GLN A 65 -1.28 -10.78 13.46
N ARG A 66 -0.78 -11.65 14.34
CA ARG A 66 0.52 -11.45 15.00
C ARG A 66 1.68 -11.49 14.00
N ASP A 67 1.65 -12.42 13.03
CA ASP A 67 2.63 -12.50 11.97
C ASP A 67 2.66 -11.22 11.12
N TYR A 68 1.47 -10.71 10.76
CA TYR A 68 1.36 -9.45 10.03
C TYR A 68 1.94 -8.29 10.82
N ALA A 69 1.55 -8.16 12.09
CA ALA A 69 2.04 -7.11 12.98
C ALA A 69 3.57 -7.15 13.11
N ALA A 70 4.15 -8.34 13.28
CA ALA A 70 5.60 -8.50 13.34
C ALA A 70 6.29 -8.08 12.03
N ALA A 71 5.75 -8.49 10.88
CA ALA A 71 6.26 -8.10 9.57
C ALA A 71 6.16 -6.58 9.34
N TRP A 72 5.01 -5.98 9.66
CA TRP A 72 4.79 -4.55 9.51
C TRP A 72 5.70 -3.71 10.43
N ARG A 73 5.91 -4.12 11.68
CA ARG A 73 6.83 -3.45 12.62
C ARG A 73 8.28 -3.54 12.17
N ALA A 74 8.70 -4.68 11.61
CA ALA A 74 10.04 -4.85 11.08
C ALA A 74 10.32 -3.99 9.85
N GLN A 75 9.30 -3.69 9.06
CA GLN A 75 9.40 -2.89 7.85
C GLN A 75 9.60 -1.41 8.18
N HIS A 76 10.62 -0.75 7.57
CA HIS A 76 10.80 0.68 7.73
C HIS A 76 9.76 1.46 6.91
N LYS A 77 9.12 2.45 7.55
CA LYS A 77 8.07 3.29 6.97
C LYS A 77 8.56 4.71 6.74
N TRP A 78 8.28 5.23 5.56
CA TRP A 78 8.47 6.64 5.21
C TRP A 78 7.11 7.31 5.16
N VAL A 79 6.85 8.19 6.12
CA VAL A 79 5.51 8.79 6.31
C VAL A 79 5.49 10.20 5.76
N VAL A 80 4.75 10.39 4.69
CA VAL A 80 4.62 11.68 4.02
C VAL A 80 3.52 12.50 4.69
N SER A 81 3.92 13.57 5.38
CA SER A 81 2.98 14.48 6.02
C SER A 81 3.63 15.84 6.33
N ARG A 82 2.86 16.90 6.13
CA ARG A 82 3.22 18.27 6.57
C ARG A 82 2.57 18.68 7.88
N THR A 83 1.71 17.83 8.43
CA THR A 83 0.89 18.15 9.61
C THR A 83 1.14 17.24 10.81
N LEU A 84 1.78 16.07 10.61
CA LEU A 84 2.26 15.27 11.71
C LEU A 84 3.53 15.91 12.30
N SER A 85 3.62 15.93 13.63
CA SER A 85 4.81 16.39 14.36
C SER A 85 5.78 15.28 14.68
N CYS A 86 5.30 14.03 14.74
CA CYS A 86 6.11 12.85 15.02
C CYS A 86 5.48 11.61 14.40
N VAL A 87 6.30 10.57 14.28
CA VAL A 87 5.91 9.21 13.86
C VAL A 87 6.37 8.19 14.89
N GLY A 88 5.82 6.99 14.84
CA GLY A 88 6.14 5.89 15.74
C GLY A 88 7.50 5.24 15.45
N PRO A 89 7.78 4.11 16.10
CA PRO A 89 9.02 3.38 15.92
C PRO A 89 9.16 2.87 14.48
N ASN A 90 10.41 2.74 14.04
CA ASN A 90 10.76 2.27 12.69
C ASN A 90 10.05 3.03 11.56
N ALA A 91 9.89 4.35 11.75
CA ALA A 91 9.30 5.24 10.78
C ALA A 91 10.09 6.56 10.69
N THR A 92 10.09 7.17 9.51
CA THR A 92 10.70 8.47 9.23
C THR A 92 9.65 9.41 8.67
N LEU A 93 9.51 10.59 9.27
CA LEU A 93 8.63 11.64 8.75
C LEU A 93 9.29 12.36 7.58
N VAL A 94 8.54 12.50 6.48
CA VAL A 94 8.95 13.23 5.28
C VAL A 94 7.98 14.38 5.06
N SER A 95 8.41 15.60 5.34
CA SER A 95 7.59 16.82 5.20
C SER A 95 7.85 17.56 3.89
N ASP A 96 9.07 17.43 3.35
CA ASP A 96 9.56 18.18 2.20
C ASP A 96 10.24 17.26 1.19
N ASP A 97 10.39 17.73 -0.04
CA ASP A 97 11.10 17.04 -1.13
C ASP A 97 10.75 15.55 -1.28
N VAL A 98 9.45 15.23 -1.17
CA VAL A 98 8.95 13.85 -1.19
C VAL A 98 9.43 13.10 -2.43
N LYS A 99 9.38 13.75 -3.62
CA LYS A 99 9.87 13.12 -4.88
C LYS A 99 11.35 12.80 -4.83
N ALA A 100 12.17 13.70 -4.30
CA ALA A 100 13.60 13.46 -4.16
C ALA A 100 13.88 12.32 -3.18
N THR A 101 13.12 12.26 -2.08
CA THR A 101 13.21 11.17 -1.11
C THR A 101 12.87 9.83 -1.76
N VAL A 102 11.75 9.74 -2.49
CA VAL A 102 11.35 8.51 -3.18
C VAL A 102 12.37 8.08 -4.23
N ARG A 103 12.93 9.01 -5.02
CA ARG A 103 14.01 8.70 -5.97
C ARG A 103 15.24 8.10 -5.27
N LYS A 104 15.68 8.71 -4.17
CA LYS A 104 16.80 8.19 -3.37
C LYS A 104 16.51 6.79 -2.80
N LEU A 105 15.28 6.54 -2.38
CA LEU A 105 14.88 5.20 -1.93
C LEU A 105 14.97 4.18 -3.07
N LYS A 106 14.46 4.51 -4.26
CA LYS A 106 14.58 3.64 -5.45
C LYS A 106 16.05 3.34 -5.81
N GLU A 107 16.93 4.32 -5.69
CA GLU A 107 18.37 4.17 -5.98
C GLU A 107 19.10 3.31 -4.94
N ARG A 108 18.73 3.43 -3.66
CA ARG A 108 19.42 2.77 -2.53
C ARG A 108 18.96 1.34 -2.26
N HIS A 109 17.78 0.98 -2.72
CA HIS A 109 17.19 -0.33 -2.49
C HIS A 109 17.09 -1.14 -3.78
N ASP A 110 17.05 -2.45 -3.63
CA ASP A 110 16.62 -3.39 -4.64
C ASP A 110 15.27 -3.99 -4.23
N GLY A 111 14.53 -4.56 -5.19
CA GLY A 111 13.23 -5.16 -4.94
C GLY A 111 12.06 -4.18 -5.06
N VAL A 112 11.11 -4.24 -4.13
CA VAL A 112 9.85 -3.50 -4.18
C VAL A 112 9.77 -2.48 -3.05
N ILE A 113 9.44 -1.24 -3.41
CA ILE A 113 9.01 -0.20 -2.48
C ILE A 113 7.51 -0.01 -2.68
N GLU A 114 6.75 -0.22 -1.63
CA GLU A 114 5.32 0.06 -1.62
C GLU A 114 5.07 1.57 -1.47
N ILE A 115 4.13 2.11 -2.26
CA ILE A 115 3.53 3.41 -1.98
C ILE A 115 2.04 3.23 -1.74
N SER A 116 1.53 3.75 -0.63
CA SER A 116 0.13 3.58 -0.23
C SER A 116 -0.54 4.90 0.14
N GLY A 117 -1.69 5.11 -0.46
CA GLY A 117 -2.53 6.30 -0.37
C GLY A 117 -2.79 6.90 -1.75
N PRO A 118 -4.06 6.99 -2.19
CA PRO A 118 -4.41 7.41 -3.55
C PRO A 118 -3.86 8.78 -3.95
N GLU A 119 -3.94 9.75 -3.07
CA GLU A 119 -3.46 11.13 -3.33
C GLU A 119 -1.94 11.19 -3.39
N LEU A 120 -1.26 10.43 -2.50
CA LEU A 120 0.19 10.34 -2.53
C LEU A 120 0.67 9.66 -3.82
N ALA A 121 0.08 8.52 -4.18
CA ALA A 121 0.42 7.83 -5.43
C ALA A 121 0.16 8.70 -6.66
N ALA A 122 -0.94 9.46 -6.69
CA ALA A 122 -1.23 10.40 -7.76
C ALA A 122 -0.14 11.48 -7.90
N SER A 123 0.35 12.01 -6.77
CA SER A 123 1.42 13.02 -6.77
C SER A 123 2.80 12.48 -7.19
N MET A 124 2.99 11.15 -7.14
CA MET A 124 4.22 10.42 -7.49
C MET A 124 4.07 9.60 -8.78
N SER A 125 3.04 9.83 -9.55
CA SER A 125 2.67 9.02 -10.72
C SER A 125 3.77 8.85 -11.77
N ASP A 126 4.63 9.86 -11.90
CA ASP A 126 5.82 9.83 -12.77
C ASP A 126 6.96 8.92 -12.22
N LEU A 127 6.85 8.45 -10.99
CA LEU A 127 7.81 7.55 -10.34
C LEU A 127 7.27 6.14 -10.13
N VAL A 128 5.95 5.95 -10.23
CA VAL A 128 5.30 4.64 -10.06
C VAL A 128 5.62 3.75 -11.26
N ASP A 129 6.23 2.61 -10.98
CA ASP A 129 6.60 1.61 -11.99
C ASP A 129 5.51 0.56 -12.20
N GLU A 130 4.66 0.33 -11.20
CA GLU A 130 3.66 -0.74 -11.24
C GLU A 130 2.44 -0.37 -10.38
N TYR A 131 1.26 -0.76 -10.85
CA TYR A 131 -0.03 -0.61 -10.16
C TYR A 131 -0.62 -2.00 -9.92
N ARG A 132 -0.90 -2.35 -8.64
CA ARG A 132 -1.60 -3.60 -8.27
C ARG A 132 -2.95 -3.27 -7.65
N LEU A 133 -3.99 -3.72 -8.30
CA LEU A 133 -5.37 -3.51 -7.88
C LEU A 133 -5.92 -4.82 -7.32
N TYR A 134 -6.18 -4.84 -6.01
CA TYR A 134 -6.86 -5.96 -5.35
C TYR A 134 -8.36 -5.68 -5.37
N ILE A 135 -9.05 -6.25 -6.34
CA ILE A 135 -10.47 -5.97 -6.60
C ILE A 135 -11.34 -6.94 -5.82
N HIS A 136 -12.08 -6.39 -4.87
CA HIS A 136 -13.06 -7.13 -4.07
C HIS A 136 -14.45 -7.10 -4.73
N PRO A 137 -15.27 -8.16 -4.58
CA PRO A 137 -16.62 -8.23 -5.15
C PRO A 137 -17.63 -7.42 -4.32
N VAL A 138 -17.33 -6.16 -4.07
CA VAL A 138 -18.10 -5.22 -3.28
C VAL A 138 -18.32 -3.95 -4.09
N VAL A 139 -19.52 -3.40 -4.07
CA VAL A 139 -19.85 -2.09 -4.63
C VAL A 139 -20.11 -1.12 -3.49
N ILE A 140 -19.33 -0.04 -3.42
CA ILE A 140 -19.42 0.97 -2.37
C ILE A 140 -20.29 2.15 -2.80
N GLY A 141 -20.31 2.47 -4.08
CA GLY A 141 -21.11 3.54 -4.65
C GLY A 141 -20.52 4.95 -4.50
N GLY A 142 -19.38 5.10 -3.85
CA GLY A 142 -18.72 6.39 -3.64
C GLY A 142 -17.60 6.29 -2.63
N GLY A 143 -16.86 7.38 -2.49
CA GLY A 143 -15.74 7.45 -1.55
C GLY A 143 -14.44 7.90 -2.21
N LYS A 144 -13.31 7.45 -1.69
CA LYS A 144 -12.00 7.78 -2.24
C LYS A 144 -11.66 6.85 -3.40
N PRO A 145 -11.45 7.36 -4.63
CA PRO A 145 -11.10 6.52 -5.77
C PRO A 145 -9.66 6.01 -5.65
N PHE A 146 -9.39 4.82 -6.20
CA PHE A 146 -8.03 4.29 -6.32
C PHE A 146 -7.12 5.25 -7.13
N PHE A 147 -7.60 5.78 -8.25
CA PHE A 147 -6.91 6.81 -9.02
C PHE A 147 -7.44 8.19 -8.64
N ALA A 148 -6.80 8.87 -7.69
CA ALA A 148 -7.18 10.19 -7.19
C ALA A 148 -6.77 11.32 -8.15
N GLY A 149 -7.52 11.48 -9.24
CA GLY A 149 -7.30 12.55 -10.22
C GLY A 149 -6.20 12.29 -11.25
N HIS A 150 -5.37 11.26 -11.06
CA HIS A 150 -4.37 10.84 -12.03
C HIS A 150 -4.94 9.82 -13.00
N ARG A 151 -4.58 9.92 -14.29
CA ARG A 151 -5.07 9.04 -15.37
C ARG A 151 -3.90 8.54 -16.21
N PRO A 152 -3.04 7.65 -15.66
CA PRO A 152 -1.90 7.13 -16.41
C PRO A 152 -2.40 6.22 -17.53
N PRO A 153 -1.77 6.26 -18.70
CA PRO A 153 -1.94 5.20 -19.68
C PRO A 153 -1.32 3.93 -19.08
N LEU A 154 -2.08 2.83 -19.10
CA LEU A 154 -1.71 1.59 -18.44
C LEU A 154 -1.78 0.40 -19.39
N ARG A 155 -0.82 -0.51 -19.26
CA ARG A 155 -0.79 -1.80 -19.93
C ARG A 155 -0.88 -2.92 -18.91
N LEU A 156 -1.86 -3.83 -19.07
CA LEU A 156 -2.01 -5.03 -18.24
C LEU A 156 -0.82 -5.98 -18.46
N VAL A 157 -0.22 -6.44 -17.37
CA VAL A 157 0.91 -7.40 -17.42
C VAL A 157 0.60 -8.71 -16.70
N ALA A 158 -0.32 -8.72 -15.73
CA ALA A 158 -0.77 -9.93 -15.07
C ALA A 158 -2.20 -9.80 -14.54
N SER A 159 -2.88 -10.94 -14.42
CA SER A 159 -4.17 -11.06 -13.74
C SER A 159 -4.21 -12.39 -12.99
N ASP A 160 -4.48 -12.32 -11.69
CA ASP A 160 -4.48 -13.47 -10.81
C ASP A 160 -5.71 -13.45 -9.90
N ARG A 161 -6.05 -14.62 -9.34
CA ARG A 161 -7.08 -14.73 -8.32
C ARG A 161 -6.46 -15.20 -7.00
N ILE A 162 -6.82 -14.50 -5.91
CA ILE A 162 -6.45 -14.92 -4.56
C ILE A 162 -7.70 -15.29 -3.78
N GLY A 163 -7.61 -16.36 -3.03
CA GLY A 163 -8.73 -16.88 -2.26
C GLY A 163 -9.90 -17.25 -3.16
N THR A 164 -11.12 -16.94 -2.71
CA THR A 164 -12.34 -17.32 -3.41
C THR A 164 -12.82 -16.27 -4.40
N SER A 165 -12.55 -14.99 -4.18
CA SER A 165 -13.26 -13.91 -4.88
C SER A 165 -12.46 -12.66 -5.23
N VAL A 166 -11.23 -12.51 -4.74
CA VAL A 166 -10.42 -11.32 -5.01
C VAL A 166 -9.60 -11.52 -6.29
N ILE A 167 -9.65 -10.55 -7.18
CA ILE A 167 -8.85 -10.49 -8.41
C ILE A 167 -7.74 -9.47 -8.22
N ILE A 168 -6.51 -9.87 -8.55
CA ILE A 168 -5.38 -8.95 -8.66
C ILE A 168 -5.17 -8.61 -10.13
N LEU A 169 -5.19 -7.33 -10.44
CA LEU A 169 -4.75 -6.83 -11.73
C LEU A 169 -3.45 -6.06 -11.55
N THR A 170 -2.44 -6.44 -12.33
CA THR A 170 -1.14 -5.77 -12.34
C THR A 170 -0.94 -5.03 -13.65
N TYR A 171 -0.70 -3.73 -13.54
CA TYR A 171 -0.46 -2.84 -14.66
C TYR A 171 0.89 -2.15 -14.54
N VAL A 172 1.47 -1.80 -15.68
CA VAL A 172 2.62 -0.90 -15.77
C VAL A 172 2.25 0.30 -16.65
N PRO A 173 2.92 1.45 -16.49
CA PRO A 173 2.79 2.56 -17.43
C PRO A 173 3.02 2.08 -18.87
N ALA A 174 2.16 2.55 -19.82
CA ALA A 174 2.21 2.16 -21.22
C ALA A 174 3.25 2.98 -22.00
#